data_d87bc7d1e075e62f024ae8c11a3d7812
#
_entry.id   d87bc7d1e075e62f024ae8c11a3d7812
#
_cell.length_a   1.000
_cell.length_b   1.000
_cell.length_c   1.000
_cell.angle_alpha   90.00
_cell.angle_beta   90.00
_cell.angle_gamma   90.00
#
_symmetry.space_group_name_H-M   'P 1'
#
loop_
_entity.id
_entity.type
_entity.pdbx_description
1 polymer ?
#
loop_
_entity_poly.entity_id
_entity_poly.type
_entity_poly.pdbx_seq_one_letter_code
_entity_poly.pdbx_strand_id
1 'polypeptide(L)'
;HFAIRRQRQMCIRDRLKGYEISDTVGRLKIREVKLKKITTENNNEKSSINIKCDLLAIAGGWTPTVHLFTQSKGKLKYRDIDGSYIPSEVYQDTLCVGSCNGDYNLNEILLKTQEDTLAYLNNNDENELGEVNYKSDNLKYGKHENIWITSKNNISRTKMFVDFQNDVTAKDIKLALKEGFQSIEHVKRYTTTGMATDQGKTSNINALGIISELTNTDISELGTTTFRLPYKPVTFGAIAGRHVKEFFDLERTSPMHQWHIDNKALFEDVGQWKRAWYYPKKNENFQSALNREVKATRDSLGILDASTLGKIDIKGRDVSEFLNRVYTNSWSKLEIGKCRYGVMLGDDGMVIDDGVTTRLDEYHYLMSTTTGNAASVMSKLEDWLQTEWPESVSYTHLTLPTNGEV
;
A
#
# COMPACT_ATOMS: atom_id res chain seq x y z
N HIS A 1 27.64 23.21 27.14
CA HIS A 1 26.34 22.58 26.90
C HIS A 1 25.15 23.54 26.99
N PHE A 2 25.12 24.44 27.95
CA PHE A 2 24.02 25.43 28.12
C PHE A 2 24.03 26.52 27.03
N ALA A 3 25.20 26.96 26.55
CA ALA A 3 25.29 27.94 25.46
C ALA A 3 24.79 27.35 24.12
N ILE A 4 25.09 26.10 23.83
CA ILE A 4 24.62 25.42 22.61
C ILE A 4 23.10 25.21 22.62
N ARG A 5 22.48 24.91 23.76
CA ARG A 5 21.02 24.84 23.90
C ARG A 5 20.34 26.20 23.71
N ARG A 6 20.89 27.30 24.24
CA ARG A 6 20.37 28.66 24.00
C ARG A 6 20.50 29.06 22.52
N GLN A 7 21.62 28.76 21.89
CA GLN A 7 21.80 29.03 20.45
C GLN A 7 20.82 28.23 19.59
N ARG A 8 20.59 26.94 19.87
CA ARG A 8 19.58 26.15 19.19
C ARG A 8 18.15 26.65 19.42
N GLN A 9 17.82 27.17 20.59
CA GLN A 9 16.51 27.77 20.85
C GLN A 9 16.34 29.15 20.21
N MET A 10 17.40 29.94 20.06
CA MET A 10 17.35 31.25 19.38
C MET A 10 17.28 31.17 17.86
N CYS A 11 17.83 30.12 17.24
CA CYS A 11 17.89 29.99 15.77
C CYS A 11 16.64 29.35 15.12
N ILE A 12 15.59 28.95 15.86
CA ILE A 12 14.63 27.98 15.34
C ILE A 12 13.18 28.49 15.28
N ARG A 13 12.82 29.69 15.76
CA ARG A 13 11.39 30.05 15.85
C ARG A 13 11.06 31.47 15.46
N ASP A 14 11.17 31.77 14.18
CA ASP A 14 10.40 32.88 13.62
C ASP A 14 8.95 32.39 13.44
N ARG A 15 8.02 33.00 14.13
CA ARG A 15 6.60 32.73 14.03
C ARG A 15 5.91 33.82 13.22
N LEU A 16 5.56 33.51 11.98
CA LEU A 16 4.83 34.42 11.11
C LEU A 16 3.31 34.16 11.28
N LYS A 17 2.64 35.02 12.04
CA LYS A 17 1.18 34.93 12.21
C LYS A 17 0.46 35.61 11.06
N GLY A 18 -0.65 35.02 10.58
CA GLY A 18 -1.47 35.56 9.51
C GLY A 18 -0.82 35.45 8.14
N TYR A 19 0.00 34.43 7.90
CA TYR A 19 0.56 34.11 6.59
C TYR A 19 0.09 32.74 6.12
N GLU A 20 -0.13 32.61 4.83
CA GLU A 20 -0.42 31.37 4.14
C GLU A 20 0.72 30.99 3.19
N ILE A 21 0.84 29.74 2.85
CA ILE A 21 1.77 29.26 1.81
C ILE A 21 1.12 29.49 0.46
N SER A 22 1.66 30.44 -0.32
CA SER A 22 1.13 30.76 -1.64
C SER A 22 1.75 29.97 -2.78
N ASP A 23 2.99 29.52 -2.61
CA ASP A 23 3.72 28.77 -3.65
C ASP A 23 4.97 28.08 -3.05
N THR A 24 5.51 27.13 -3.79
CA THR A 24 6.78 26.48 -3.49
C THR A 24 7.71 26.48 -4.70
N VAL A 25 9.00 26.58 -4.50
CA VAL A 25 10.02 26.54 -5.54
C VAL A 25 10.89 25.31 -5.40
N GLY A 26 11.05 24.58 -6.48
CA GLY A 26 11.87 23.37 -6.56
C GLY A 26 11.45 22.48 -7.73
N ARG A 27 12.28 21.51 -8.10
CA ARG A 27 11.95 20.53 -9.15
C ARG A 27 11.88 19.11 -8.61
N LEU A 28 12.99 18.60 -8.10
CA LEU A 28 13.07 17.27 -7.47
C LEU A 28 12.93 17.32 -5.95
N LYS A 29 13.23 18.46 -5.35
CA LYS A 29 13.07 18.76 -3.93
C LYS A 29 12.70 20.22 -3.76
N ILE A 30 12.07 20.54 -2.63
CA ILE A 30 11.78 21.92 -2.26
C ILE A 30 13.08 22.67 -2.02
N ARG A 31 13.12 23.95 -2.42
CA ARG A 31 14.25 24.85 -2.21
C ARG A 31 13.84 26.13 -1.51
N GLU A 32 12.57 26.53 -1.66
CA GLU A 32 12.03 27.77 -1.13
C GLU A 32 10.52 27.66 -1.00
N VAL A 33 9.95 28.32 0.00
CA VAL A 33 8.52 28.51 0.22
C VAL A 33 8.20 29.97 0.09
N LYS A 34 7.14 30.31 -0.62
CA LYS A 34 6.59 31.66 -0.72
C LYS A 34 5.40 31.80 0.22
N LEU A 35 5.47 32.76 1.10
CA LEU A 35 4.42 33.10 2.04
C LEU A 35 3.73 34.39 1.63
N LYS A 36 2.42 34.46 1.77
CA LYS A 36 1.61 35.64 1.55
C LYS A 36 0.83 35.96 2.82
N LYS A 37 0.74 37.24 3.17
CA LYS A 37 -0.07 37.68 4.31
C LYS A 37 -1.56 37.50 3.97
N ILE A 38 -2.30 36.91 4.90
CA ILE A 38 -3.75 36.80 4.85
C ILE A 38 -4.30 38.19 5.16
N THR A 39 -4.91 38.85 4.18
CA THR A 39 -5.54 40.18 4.35
C THR A 39 -7.03 40.01 4.22
N THR A 40 -7.76 40.45 5.23
CA THR A 40 -9.23 40.49 5.28
C THR A 40 -9.83 41.65 4.46
N GLU A 41 -9.00 42.56 3.97
CA GLU A 41 -9.42 43.72 3.18
C GLU A 41 -8.65 43.80 1.86
N ASN A 42 -9.28 44.36 0.84
CA ASN A 42 -8.82 44.54 -0.55
C ASN A 42 -7.55 45.39 -0.72
N ASN A 43 -6.69 45.46 0.25
CA ASN A 43 -5.44 46.21 0.17
C ASN A 43 -4.38 45.40 -0.61
N ASN A 44 -4.01 45.93 -1.77
CA ASN A 44 -3.02 45.43 -2.72
C ASN A 44 -1.56 45.39 -2.19
N GLU A 45 -1.32 45.22 -0.91
CA GLU A 45 0.03 45.05 -0.42
C GLU A 45 0.55 43.63 -0.71
N LYS A 46 1.35 43.53 -1.75
CA LYS A 46 2.12 42.36 -2.16
C LYS A 46 3.28 42.07 -1.21
N SER A 47 3.05 41.95 0.08
CA SER A 47 4.12 41.49 0.99
C SER A 47 4.24 39.96 0.93
N SER A 48 4.98 39.47 -0.05
CA SER A 48 5.38 38.07 -0.09
C SER A 48 6.74 37.91 0.58
N ILE A 49 6.87 36.90 1.43
CA ILE A 49 8.14 36.52 2.07
C ILE A 49 8.58 35.20 1.45
N ASN A 50 9.85 35.15 1.04
CA ASN A 50 10.44 33.94 0.52
C ASN A 50 11.37 33.34 1.58
N ILE A 51 11.16 32.07 1.93
CA ILE A 51 11.98 31.35 2.90
C ILE A 51 12.66 30.17 2.22
N LYS A 52 13.99 30.15 2.23
CA LYS A 52 14.76 29.00 1.75
C LYS A 52 14.65 27.85 2.73
N CYS A 53 14.24 26.69 2.23
CA CYS A 53 14.14 25.45 3.01
C CYS A 53 14.29 24.22 2.10
N ASP A 54 14.66 23.12 2.67
CA ASP A 54 14.78 21.79 2.01
C ASP A 54 13.70 20.82 2.48
N LEU A 55 12.94 21.21 3.51
CA LEU A 55 11.79 20.46 4.02
C LEU A 55 10.67 21.44 4.42
N LEU A 56 9.45 21.14 4.01
CA LEU A 56 8.23 21.80 4.45
C LEU A 56 7.32 20.77 5.13
N ALA A 57 7.11 20.94 6.43
CA ALA A 57 6.15 20.14 7.18
C ALA A 57 4.84 20.94 7.34
N ILE A 58 3.71 20.34 6.98
CA ILE A 58 2.39 20.96 7.01
C ILE A 58 1.52 20.24 8.04
N ALA A 59 0.88 21.00 8.93
CA ALA A 59 -0.17 20.54 9.84
C ALA A 59 -1.42 21.38 9.58
N GLY A 60 -2.37 20.84 8.82
CA GLY A 60 -3.56 21.56 8.37
C GLY A 60 -4.67 21.66 9.41
N GLY A 61 -4.59 20.93 10.52
CA GLY A 61 -5.61 20.89 11.56
C GLY A 61 -6.06 19.48 11.91
N TRP A 62 -7.13 19.41 12.68
CA TRP A 62 -7.73 18.15 13.14
C TRP A 62 -9.17 18.05 12.66
N THR A 63 -9.61 16.87 12.31
CA THR A 63 -11.00 16.57 12.01
C THR A 63 -11.46 15.39 12.88
N PRO A 64 -12.68 15.43 13.44
CA PRO A 64 -13.22 14.32 14.21
C PRO A 64 -13.27 13.03 13.42
N THR A 65 -12.97 11.91 14.07
CA THR A 65 -13.04 10.59 13.46
C THR A 65 -14.47 10.04 13.60
N VAL A 66 -15.35 10.38 12.67
CA VAL A 66 -16.79 10.09 12.73
C VAL A 66 -17.22 8.85 11.94
N HIS A 67 -16.29 8.04 11.47
CA HIS A 67 -16.56 6.90 10.57
C HIS A 67 -17.49 5.87 11.19
N LEU A 68 -17.21 5.42 12.43
CA LEU A 68 -18.03 4.42 13.11
C LEU A 68 -19.43 4.96 13.41
N PHE A 69 -19.53 6.25 13.78
CA PHE A 69 -20.81 6.91 14.02
C PHE A 69 -21.67 6.94 12.75
N THR A 70 -21.09 7.32 11.61
CA THR A 70 -21.83 7.34 10.33
C THR A 70 -22.15 5.94 9.81
N GLN A 71 -21.32 4.94 10.09
CA GLN A 71 -21.61 3.53 9.78
C GLN A 71 -22.79 2.98 10.60
N SER A 72 -23.03 3.51 11.80
CA SER A 72 -24.24 3.25 12.59
C SER A 72 -25.45 4.09 12.14
N LYS A 73 -25.37 4.75 10.96
CA LYS A 73 -26.36 5.64 10.37
C LYS A 73 -26.59 6.96 11.13
N GLY A 74 -25.69 7.32 12.04
CA GLY A 74 -25.70 8.61 12.71
C GLY A 74 -25.50 9.76 11.72
N LYS A 75 -26.20 10.89 11.95
CA LYS A 75 -26.08 12.08 11.11
C LYS A 75 -25.04 13.05 11.67
N LEU A 76 -24.35 13.73 10.79
CA LEU A 76 -23.36 14.74 11.12
C LEU A 76 -23.91 16.14 10.90
N LYS A 77 -23.38 17.10 11.67
CA LYS A 77 -23.57 18.54 11.41
C LYS A 77 -22.23 19.22 11.27
N TYR A 78 -22.16 20.21 10.40
CA TYR A 78 -20.99 21.06 10.25
C TYR A 78 -20.89 22.05 11.41
N ARG A 79 -19.68 22.32 11.89
CA ARG A 79 -19.38 23.28 12.95
C ARG A 79 -18.30 24.26 12.47
N ASP A 80 -18.66 25.52 12.33
CA ASP A 80 -17.80 26.55 11.74
C ASP A 80 -16.57 26.88 12.58
N ILE A 81 -16.66 26.77 13.90
CA ILE A 81 -15.60 27.19 14.82
C ILE A 81 -14.29 26.42 14.60
N ASP A 82 -14.36 25.18 14.16
CA ASP A 82 -13.23 24.31 13.88
C ASP A 82 -13.24 23.74 12.45
N GLY A 83 -14.21 24.14 11.64
CA GLY A 83 -14.31 23.73 10.25
C GLY A 83 -14.47 22.23 10.05
N SER A 84 -15.22 21.57 10.91
CA SER A 84 -15.34 20.13 10.92
C SER A 84 -16.75 19.61 11.07
N TYR A 85 -16.97 18.37 10.69
CA TYR A 85 -18.23 17.66 10.94
C TYR A 85 -18.16 16.92 12.27
N ILE A 86 -19.20 17.08 13.09
CA ILE A 86 -19.35 16.42 14.39
C ILE A 86 -20.62 15.57 14.42
N PRO A 87 -20.72 14.56 15.30
CA PRO A 87 -21.95 13.81 15.56
C PRO A 87 -23.13 14.72 15.89
N SER A 88 -24.32 14.39 15.41
CA SER A 88 -25.54 15.18 15.61
C SER A 88 -26.70 14.29 16.05
N GLU A 89 -27.32 13.55 15.13
CA GLU A 89 -28.44 12.67 15.42
C GLU A 89 -27.97 11.22 15.49
N VAL A 90 -28.36 10.52 16.55
CA VAL A 90 -28.09 9.09 16.72
C VAL A 90 -29.21 8.26 16.11
N TYR A 91 -28.87 7.17 15.46
CA TYR A 91 -29.85 6.19 14.95
C TYR A 91 -29.84 4.89 15.75
N GLN A 92 -28.68 4.49 16.21
CA GLN A 92 -28.48 3.37 17.12
C GLN A 92 -28.07 3.90 18.48
N ASP A 93 -28.19 3.11 19.52
CA ASP A 93 -27.72 3.47 20.85
C ASP A 93 -26.19 3.64 20.84
N THR A 94 -25.79 4.88 20.71
CA THR A 94 -24.37 5.25 20.45
C THR A 94 -24.05 6.57 21.15
N LEU A 95 -23.00 6.56 21.95
CA LEU A 95 -22.44 7.74 22.60
C LEU A 95 -21.08 8.09 21.96
N CYS A 96 -20.90 9.34 21.56
CA CYS A 96 -19.65 9.86 21.05
C CYS A 96 -19.01 10.84 22.04
N VAL A 97 -17.80 10.57 22.48
CA VAL A 97 -17.08 11.38 23.46
C VAL A 97 -15.67 11.71 22.98
N GLY A 98 -15.09 12.81 23.47
CA GLY A 98 -13.74 13.21 23.17
C GLY A 98 -13.56 13.75 21.75
N SER A 99 -12.40 13.51 21.15
CA SER A 99 -12.03 14.10 19.86
C SER A 99 -12.89 13.64 18.69
N CYS A 100 -13.56 12.47 18.77
CA CYS A 100 -14.53 12.05 17.77
C CYS A 100 -15.84 12.86 17.83
N ASN A 101 -16.10 13.55 18.94
CA ASN A 101 -17.19 14.52 19.12
C ASN A 101 -16.73 15.97 18.90
N GLY A 102 -15.46 16.15 18.50
CA GLY A 102 -14.86 17.48 18.28
C GLY A 102 -14.43 18.19 19.56
N ASP A 103 -14.27 17.49 20.66
CA ASP A 103 -13.73 18.02 21.90
C ASP A 103 -12.21 17.80 21.94
N TYR A 104 -11.40 18.84 22.16
CA TYR A 104 -9.94 18.77 22.08
C TYR A 104 -9.23 19.17 23.38
N ASN A 105 -9.94 19.71 24.37
CA ASN A 105 -9.38 20.02 25.68
C ASN A 105 -9.42 18.76 26.55
N LEU A 106 -8.27 18.25 26.97
CA LEU A 106 -8.19 16.99 27.70
C LEU A 106 -9.03 16.98 28.99
N ASN A 107 -9.03 18.08 29.77
CA ASN A 107 -9.84 18.16 31.00
C ASN A 107 -11.32 18.09 30.70
N GLU A 108 -11.79 18.85 29.71
CA GLU A 108 -13.20 18.87 29.32
C GLU A 108 -13.61 17.51 28.76
N ILE A 109 -12.74 16.83 27.99
CA ILE A 109 -12.97 15.48 27.49
C ILE A 109 -13.18 14.50 28.64
N LEU A 110 -12.28 14.52 29.63
CA LEU A 110 -12.31 13.58 30.74
C LEU A 110 -13.55 13.79 31.61
N LEU A 111 -13.85 15.04 31.99
CA LEU A 111 -15.02 15.40 32.78
C LEU A 111 -16.33 15.04 32.05
N LYS A 112 -16.48 15.48 30.82
CA LYS A 112 -17.66 15.20 30.01
C LYS A 112 -17.86 13.71 29.75
N THR A 113 -16.76 12.97 29.47
CA THR A 113 -16.85 11.53 29.29
C THR A 113 -17.35 10.82 30.55
N GLN A 114 -16.88 11.28 31.73
CA GLN A 114 -17.36 10.75 33.01
C GLN A 114 -18.84 11.07 33.23
N GLU A 115 -19.24 12.33 33.02
CA GLU A 115 -20.66 12.77 33.16
C GLU A 115 -21.57 11.98 32.20
N ASP A 116 -21.24 11.90 30.93
CA ASP A 116 -22.04 11.20 29.93
C ASP A 116 -22.13 9.69 30.20
N THR A 117 -21.01 9.08 30.68
CA THR A 117 -20.99 7.66 31.05
C THR A 117 -21.85 7.38 32.28
N LEU A 118 -21.76 8.25 33.30
CA LEU A 118 -22.61 8.15 34.50
C LEU A 118 -24.08 8.33 34.16
N ALA A 119 -24.42 9.30 33.33
CA ALA A 119 -25.80 9.50 32.90
C ALA A 119 -26.37 8.25 32.17
N TYR A 120 -25.54 7.61 31.34
CA TYR A 120 -25.92 6.37 30.65
C TYR A 120 -26.07 5.19 31.60
N LEU A 121 -25.20 5.02 32.58
CA LEU A 121 -25.25 3.95 33.59
C LEU A 121 -26.37 4.15 34.59
N ASN A 122 -26.60 5.38 35.06
CA ASN A 122 -27.65 5.71 36.05
C ASN A 122 -29.07 5.50 35.49
N ASN A 123 -29.23 5.53 34.17
CA ASN A 123 -30.50 5.09 33.55
C ASN A 123 -30.70 3.57 33.62
N ASN A 124 -29.65 2.81 33.98
CA ASN A 124 -29.66 1.35 33.98
C ASN A 124 -29.31 0.69 35.33
N ASP A 125 -28.58 1.35 36.25
CA ASP A 125 -28.27 0.83 37.59
C ASP A 125 -27.65 1.91 38.52
N GLU A 126 -28.00 1.88 39.80
CA GLU A 126 -27.51 2.78 40.86
C GLU A 126 -26.07 2.38 41.32
N ASN A 127 -25.06 2.70 40.53
CA ASN A 127 -23.67 2.56 41.00
C ASN A 127 -23.02 3.96 41.08
N GLU A 128 -22.68 4.39 42.30
CA GLU A 128 -21.83 5.57 42.53
C GLU A 128 -20.41 5.31 42.03
N LEU A 129 -20.08 5.80 40.85
CA LEU A 129 -18.69 5.92 40.42
C LEU A 129 -18.05 7.12 41.14
N GLY A 130 -16.95 6.90 41.85
CA GLY A 130 -16.27 7.93 42.62
C GLY A 130 -15.78 9.10 41.75
N GLU A 131 -15.77 10.31 42.34
CA GLU A 131 -15.21 11.51 41.68
C GLU A 131 -13.75 11.28 41.30
N VAL A 132 -13.45 11.41 40.01
CA VAL A 132 -12.09 11.38 39.50
C VAL A 132 -11.64 12.82 39.20
N ASN A 133 -10.70 13.32 40.00
CA ASN A 133 -10.15 14.64 39.79
C ASN A 133 -8.97 14.61 38.80
N TYR A 134 -9.19 15.08 37.59
CA TYR A 134 -8.15 15.25 36.58
C TYR A 134 -7.56 16.66 36.64
N LYS A 135 -6.22 16.76 36.64
CA LYS A 135 -5.51 18.03 36.46
C LYS A 135 -4.72 17.99 35.18
N SER A 136 -5.05 18.81 34.22
CA SER A 136 -4.23 19.06 33.04
C SER A 136 -4.10 20.56 32.78
N ASP A 137 -3.10 20.98 32.03
CA ASP A 137 -2.96 22.35 31.61
C ASP A 137 -4.09 22.72 30.63
N ASN A 138 -4.81 23.81 30.95
CA ASN A 138 -5.82 24.38 30.07
C ASN A 138 -5.16 25.00 28.83
N LEU A 139 -5.06 24.24 27.75
CA LEU A 139 -4.64 24.74 26.44
C LEU A 139 -5.77 25.59 25.85
N LYS A 140 -5.56 26.91 25.77
CA LYS A 140 -6.47 27.79 25.04
C LYS A 140 -6.22 27.64 23.53
N TYR A 141 -7.17 27.03 22.82
CA TYR A 141 -7.16 27.02 21.36
C TYR A 141 -7.59 28.41 20.87
N GLY A 142 -6.80 28.96 19.93
CA GLY A 142 -7.17 30.21 19.27
C GLY A 142 -8.31 30.02 18.27
N LYS A 143 -8.91 31.11 17.82
CA LYS A 143 -9.90 31.08 16.73
C LYS A 143 -9.22 30.53 15.47
N HIS A 144 -9.82 29.53 14.83
CA HIS A 144 -9.38 28.99 13.56
C HIS A 144 -10.01 29.78 12.41
N GLU A 145 -9.21 30.04 11.38
CA GLU A 145 -9.69 30.50 10.09
C GLU A 145 -9.50 29.35 9.09
N ASN A 146 -10.59 28.91 8.52
CA ASN A 146 -10.58 27.79 7.55
C ASN A 146 -10.15 28.33 6.17
N ILE A 147 -8.96 27.93 5.72
CA ILE A 147 -8.41 28.28 4.42
C ILE A 147 -8.33 27.00 3.59
N TRP A 148 -9.27 26.83 2.69
CA TRP A 148 -9.34 25.62 1.86
C TRP A 148 -8.47 25.70 0.60
N ILE A 149 -8.34 26.90 0.03
CA ILE A 149 -7.52 27.18 -1.16
C ILE A 149 -6.66 28.39 -0.92
N THR A 150 -5.35 28.24 -0.93
CA THR A 150 -4.38 29.31 -0.70
C THR A 150 -4.23 30.25 -1.91
N SER A 151 -4.58 29.83 -3.11
CA SER A 151 -4.43 30.61 -4.33
C SER A 151 -5.44 30.20 -5.40
N LYS A 152 -6.69 30.71 -5.29
CA LYS A 152 -7.78 30.39 -6.24
C LYS A 152 -7.40 30.62 -7.71
N ASN A 153 -6.59 31.64 -8.01
CA ASN A 153 -6.19 32.00 -9.37
C ASN A 153 -5.17 31.03 -9.98
N ASN A 154 -4.50 30.21 -9.15
CA ASN A 154 -3.46 29.30 -9.58
C ASN A 154 -3.88 27.84 -9.64
N ILE A 155 -5.12 27.48 -9.31
CA ILE A 155 -5.62 26.08 -9.28
C ILE A 155 -5.31 25.34 -10.58
N SER A 156 -5.42 26.01 -11.74
CA SER A 156 -5.18 25.38 -13.04
C SER A 156 -3.70 25.21 -13.40
N ARG A 157 -2.79 25.88 -12.67
CA ARG A 157 -1.34 25.89 -12.96
C ARG A 157 -0.51 25.10 -11.98
N THR A 158 -1.00 24.88 -10.76
CA THR A 158 -0.28 24.22 -9.67
C THR A 158 -0.94 22.91 -9.29
N LYS A 159 -0.15 21.94 -8.83
CA LYS A 159 -0.64 20.69 -8.27
C LYS A 159 -0.92 20.92 -6.79
N MET A 160 -2.14 21.28 -6.43
CA MET A 160 -2.62 21.38 -5.05
C MET A 160 -3.27 20.05 -4.68
N PHE A 161 -2.50 19.12 -4.12
CA PHE A 161 -2.99 17.80 -3.74
C PHE A 161 -3.99 17.89 -2.59
N VAL A 162 -5.10 17.18 -2.75
CA VAL A 162 -6.19 17.02 -1.78
C VAL A 162 -6.22 15.61 -1.23
N ASP A 163 -6.11 14.62 -2.08
CA ASP A 163 -5.99 13.21 -1.72
C ASP A 163 -4.64 12.68 -2.19
N PHE A 164 -3.76 12.38 -1.23
CA PHE A 164 -2.40 11.91 -1.52
C PHE A 164 -2.33 10.44 -1.92
N GLN A 165 -3.36 9.63 -1.62
CA GLN A 165 -3.38 8.21 -1.97
C GLN A 165 -3.78 7.99 -3.44
N ASN A 166 -4.65 8.85 -3.96
CA ASN A 166 -5.13 8.79 -5.34
C ASN A 166 -4.61 9.96 -6.20
N ASP A 167 -3.67 10.75 -5.71
CA ASP A 167 -3.09 11.91 -6.39
C ASP A 167 -4.12 12.95 -6.89
N VAL A 168 -5.26 13.07 -6.19
CA VAL A 168 -6.31 14.02 -6.57
C VAL A 168 -5.93 15.43 -6.18
N THR A 169 -6.07 16.36 -7.10
CA THR A 169 -5.76 17.78 -6.92
C THR A 169 -7.01 18.64 -6.90
N ALA A 170 -6.89 19.87 -6.42
CA ALA A 170 -7.96 20.88 -6.53
C ALA A 170 -8.38 21.15 -7.99
N LYS A 171 -7.46 20.93 -8.95
CA LYS A 171 -7.76 21.02 -10.39
C LYS A 171 -8.75 19.94 -10.84
N ASP A 172 -8.61 18.72 -10.33
CA ASP A 172 -9.48 17.61 -10.68
C ASP A 172 -10.89 17.82 -10.11
N ILE A 173 -10.99 18.36 -8.88
CA ILE A 173 -12.28 18.78 -8.30
C ILE A 173 -12.92 19.89 -9.15
N LYS A 174 -12.15 20.92 -9.53
CA LYS A 174 -12.63 21.99 -10.40
C LYS A 174 -13.10 21.46 -11.76
N LEU A 175 -12.42 20.47 -12.32
CA LEU A 175 -12.81 19.82 -13.56
C LEU A 175 -14.14 19.09 -13.39
N ALA A 176 -14.30 18.29 -12.33
CA ALA A 176 -15.54 17.59 -12.02
C ALA A 176 -16.76 18.56 -11.94
N LEU A 177 -16.59 19.69 -11.25
CA LEU A 177 -17.62 20.73 -11.16
C LEU A 177 -17.94 21.35 -12.54
N LYS A 178 -16.92 21.58 -13.38
CA LYS A 178 -17.09 22.08 -14.74
C LYS A 178 -17.85 21.10 -15.64
N GLU A 179 -17.63 19.80 -15.45
CA GLU A 179 -18.35 18.72 -16.15
C GLU A 179 -19.80 18.52 -15.65
N GLY A 180 -20.21 19.30 -14.64
CA GLY A 180 -21.59 19.31 -14.13
C GLY A 180 -21.86 18.43 -12.91
N PHE A 181 -20.86 17.84 -12.30
CA PHE A 181 -21.01 17.07 -11.06
C PHE A 181 -21.16 18.01 -9.86
N GLN A 182 -22.36 18.15 -9.33
CA GLN A 182 -22.66 19.03 -8.19
C GLN A 182 -22.66 18.27 -6.85
N SER A 183 -23.11 17.02 -6.83
CA SER A 183 -23.13 16.22 -5.63
C SER A 183 -21.72 15.77 -5.24
N ILE A 184 -21.36 15.90 -3.96
CA ILE A 184 -20.07 15.45 -3.42
C ILE A 184 -19.81 13.96 -3.69
N GLU A 185 -20.84 13.12 -3.65
CA GLU A 185 -20.73 11.68 -3.95
C GLU A 185 -20.39 11.43 -5.43
N HIS A 186 -20.85 12.26 -6.34
CA HIS A 186 -20.48 12.18 -7.76
C HIS A 186 -19.08 12.74 -8.00
N VAL A 187 -18.72 13.87 -7.41
CA VAL A 187 -17.36 14.42 -7.45
C VAL A 187 -16.36 13.40 -6.91
N LYS A 188 -16.67 12.73 -5.79
CA LYS A 188 -15.88 11.65 -5.23
C LYS A 188 -15.63 10.52 -6.23
N ARG A 189 -16.66 10.05 -6.93
CA ARG A 189 -16.53 8.96 -7.91
C ARG A 189 -15.79 9.38 -9.17
N TYR A 190 -16.01 10.60 -9.62
CA TYR A 190 -15.34 11.14 -10.80
C TYR A 190 -13.83 11.33 -10.56
N THR A 191 -13.45 11.85 -9.39
CA THR A 191 -12.08 12.19 -9.05
C THR A 191 -11.34 11.08 -8.28
N THR A 192 -12.05 10.07 -7.77
CA THR A 192 -11.57 9.07 -6.80
C THR A 192 -11.18 9.63 -5.41
N THR A 193 -11.52 10.88 -5.11
CA THR A 193 -11.24 11.51 -3.81
C THR A 193 -11.87 10.72 -2.67
N GLY A 194 -11.09 10.35 -1.66
CA GLY A 194 -11.55 9.62 -0.49
C GLY A 194 -11.98 8.16 -0.75
N MET A 195 -11.57 7.59 -1.87
CA MET A 195 -11.87 6.19 -2.22
C MET A 195 -10.76 5.22 -1.87
N ALA A 196 -9.61 5.70 -1.44
CA ALA A 196 -8.48 4.86 -1.06
C ALA A 196 -8.65 4.27 0.36
N THR A 197 -7.61 3.60 0.87
CA THR A 197 -7.65 2.83 2.12
C THR A 197 -7.95 3.66 3.37
N ASP A 198 -7.66 4.97 3.36
CA ASP A 198 -8.01 5.88 4.45
C ASP A 198 -9.49 6.32 4.43
N GLN A 199 -10.22 6.00 3.36
CA GLN A 199 -11.62 6.37 3.15
C GLN A 199 -11.87 7.88 3.33
N GLY A 200 -10.91 8.70 2.91
CA GLY A 200 -11.00 10.16 2.93
C GLY A 200 -10.86 10.80 4.31
N LYS A 201 -10.28 10.11 5.30
CA LYS A 201 -10.05 10.68 6.64
C LYS A 201 -9.25 11.98 6.60
N THR A 202 -8.31 12.10 5.66
CA THR A 202 -7.46 13.28 5.50
C THR A 202 -7.92 14.21 4.37
N SER A 203 -8.73 13.74 3.43
CA SER A 203 -9.06 14.47 2.20
C SER A 203 -10.50 14.98 2.12
N ASN A 204 -11.48 14.30 2.72
CA ASN A 204 -12.89 14.62 2.51
C ASN A 204 -13.27 16.03 2.92
N ILE A 205 -12.85 16.50 4.11
CA ILE A 205 -13.18 17.83 4.57
C ILE A 205 -12.53 18.92 3.70
N ASN A 206 -11.30 18.69 3.24
CA ASN A 206 -10.59 19.59 2.33
C ASN A 206 -11.28 19.67 0.97
N ALA A 207 -11.76 18.53 0.44
CA ALA A 207 -12.51 18.48 -0.81
C ALA A 207 -13.82 19.26 -0.70
N LEU A 208 -14.56 19.08 0.40
CA LEU A 208 -15.79 19.86 0.67
C LEU A 208 -15.52 21.35 0.76
N GLY A 209 -14.47 21.77 1.47
CA GLY A 209 -14.07 23.16 1.56
C GLY A 209 -13.72 23.77 0.19
N ILE A 210 -13.01 23.02 -0.65
CA ILE A 210 -12.66 23.45 -2.02
C ILE A 210 -13.92 23.57 -2.89
N ILE A 211 -14.85 22.61 -2.79
CA ILE A 211 -16.13 22.68 -3.53
C ILE A 211 -16.91 23.90 -3.08
N SER A 212 -17.06 24.11 -1.77
CA SER A 212 -17.74 25.28 -1.20
C SER A 212 -17.19 26.59 -1.75
N GLU A 213 -15.86 26.75 -1.75
CA GLU A 213 -15.22 27.94 -2.27
C GLU A 213 -15.36 28.13 -3.79
N LEU A 214 -15.42 27.05 -4.56
CA LEU A 214 -15.57 27.10 -6.02
C LEU A 214 -17.01 27.31 -6.47
N THR A 215 -17.99 26.83 -5.70
CA THR A 215 -19.42 26.95 -6.02
C THR A 215 -20.09 28.09 -5.27
N ASN A 216 -19.43 28.68 -4.29
CA ASN A 216 -19.98 29.66 -3.37
C ASN A 216 -21.23 29.13 -2.61
N THR A 217 -21.21 27.84 -2.27
CA THR A 217 -22.24 27.13 -1.53
C THR A 217 -21.72 26.85 -0.12
N ASP A 218 -22.56 26.96 0.90
CA ASP A 218 -22.16 26.66 2.28
C ASP A 218 -21.78 25.17 2.42
N ILE A 219 -20.73 24.88 3.20
CA ILE A 219 -20.26 23.50 3.42
C ILE A 219 -21.37 22.65 4.05
N SER A 220 -22.17 23.23 4.93
CA SER A 220 -23.31 22.55 5.58
C SER A 220 -24.35 22.05 4.58
N GLU A 221 -24.50 22.70 3.44
CA GLU A 221 -25.45 22.37 2.38
C GLU A 221 -24.91 21.32 1.40
N LEU A 222 -23.58 21.17 1.29
CA LEU A 222 -22.97 20.20 0.38
C LEU A 222 -23.16 18.74 0.81
N GLY A 223 -23.46 18.51 2.09
CA GLY A 223 -23.55 17.19 2.67
C GLY A 223 -22.17 16.53 2.91
N THR A 224 -22.19 15.25 3.21
CA THR A 224 -20.97 14.46 3.47
C THR A 224 -20.93 13.21 2.62
N THR A 225 -19.71 12.68 2.41
CA THR A 225 -19.52 11.39 1.77
C THR A 225 -19.77 10.25 2.75
N THR A 226 -20.35 9.15 2.27
CA THR A 226 -20.53 7.94 3.08
C THR A 226 -19.22 7.17 3.18
N PHE A 227 -18.80 6.89 4.41
CA PHE A 227 -17.64 6.04 4.68
C PHE A 227 -18.02 4.57 4.56
N ARG A 228 -17.16 3.79 3.87
CA ARG A 228 -17.36 2.37 3.66
C ARG A 228 -16.55 1.55 4.67
N LEU A 229 -17.02 0.36 4.98
CA LEU A 229 -16.24 -0.65 5.69
C LEU A 229 -15.10 -1.16 4.78
N PRO A 230 -13.96 -1.57 5.37
CA PRO A 230 -13.62 -1.55 6.80
C PRO A 230 -13.17 -0.16 7.27
N TYR A 231 -13.38 0.13 8.57
CA TYR A 231 -12.93 1.39 9.20
C TYR A 231 -11.40 1.61 9.10
N LYS A 232 -10.63 0.55 9.22
CA LYS A 232 -9.19 0.50 8.97
C LYS A 232 -8.89 -0.55 7.91
N PRO A 233 -7.84 -0.37 7.10
CA PRO A 233 -7.39 -1.41 6.19
C PRO A 233 -7.17 -2.73 6.93
N VAL A 234 -7.70 -3.81 6.40
CA VAL A 234 -7.54 -5.16 6.96
C VAL A 234 -6.43 -5.87 6.20
N THR A 235 -5.45 -6.38 6.92
CA THR A 235 -4.35 -7.14 6.32
C THR A 235 -4.81 -8.55 5.92
N PHE A 236 -4.19 -9.13 4.91
CA PHE A 236 -4.47 -10.51 4.52
C PHE A 236 -4.25 -11.50 5.66
N GLY A 237 -3.24 -11.26 6.52
CA GLY A 237 -3.00 -12.09 7.71
C GLY A 237 -4.16 -12.07 8.71
N ALA A 238 -4.82 -10.91 8.88
CA ALA A 238 -6.02 -10.82 9.72
C ALA A 238 -7.22 -11.56 9.12
N ILE A 239 -7.36 -11.55 7.78
CA ILE A 239 -8.42 -12.29 7.06
C ILE A 239 -8.16 -13.79 7.13
N ALA A 240 -6.91 -14.23 6.90
CA ALA A 240 -6.54 -15.63 6.95
C ALA A 240 -6.76 -16.26 8.34
N GLY A 241 -6.55 -15.47 9.40
CA GLY A 241 -6.73 -15.92 10.79
C GLY A 241 -5.52 -16.63 11.39
N ARG A 242 -5.54 -16.80 12.70
CA ARG A 242 -4.39 -17.31 13.47
C ARG A 242 -4.08 -18.78 13.24
N HIS A 243 -5.03 -19.57 12.76
CA HIS A 243 -4.86 -21.00 12.56
C HIS A 243 -4.00 -21.34 11.34
N VAL A 244 -3.82 -20.40 10.42
CA VAL A 244 -3.02 -20.59 9.19
C VAL A 244 -1.52 -20.58 9.51
N LYS A 245 -1.08 -19.83 10.53
CA LYS A 245 0.33 -19.74 11.00
C LYS A 245 1.29 -19.55 9.82
N GLU A 246 2.32 -20.42 9.74
CA GLU A 246 3.35 -20.44 8.69
C GLU A 246 2.79 -20.67 7.28
N PHE A 247 1.62 -21.28 7.13
CA PHE A 247 1.01 -21.48 5.82
C PHE A 247 0.45 -20.18 5.18
N PHE A 248 0.41 -19.10 5.95
CA PHE A 248 0.02 -17.79 5.37
C PHE A 248 1.06 -17.27 4.38
N ASP A 249 2.33 -17.51 4.66
CA ASP A 249 3.45 -17.17 3.78
C ASP A 249 4.40 -18.37 3.75
N LEU A 250 4.06 -19.34 2.89
CA LEU A 250 4.74 -20.64 2.85
C LEU A 250 6.14 -20.50 2.30
N GLU A 251 7.11 -20.89 3.09
CA GLU A 251 8.50 -21.10 2.65
C GLU A 251 8.74 -22.55 2.29
N ARG A 252 9.26 -22.79 1.09
CA ARG A 252 9.69 -24.10 0.63
C ARG A 252 11.20 -24.23 0.66
N THR A 253 11.68 -25.35 1.13
CA THR A 253 13.10 -25.64 1.25
C THR A 253 13.48 -26.93 0.52
N SER A 254 14.68 -26.98 -0.05
CA SER A 254 15.18 -28.21 -0.67
C SER A 254 15.60 -29.24 0.40
N PRO A 255 15.71 -30.53 0.05
CA PRO A 255 16.27 -31.55 0.96
C PRO A 255 17.69 -31.23 1.43
N MET A 256 18.42 -30.39 0.69
CA MET A 256 19.78 -29.95 1.02
C MET A 256 19.83 -28.67 1.86
N HIS A 257 18.68 -28.11 2.24
CA HIS A 257 18.60 -26.80 2.89
C HIS A 257 19.45 -26.70 4.16
N GLN A 258 19.39 -27.69 5.03
CA GLN A 258 20.19 -27.70 6.25
C GLN A 258 21.69 -27.73 5.95
N TRP A 259 22.11 -28.52 4.95
CA TRP A 259 23.50 -28.55 4.50
C TRP A 259 23.97 -27.17 4.01
N HIS A 260 23.13 -26.44 3.28
CA HIS A 260 23.44 -25.09 2.84
C HIS A 260 23.60 -24.12 4.01
N ILE A 261 22.72 -24.21 5.03
CA ILE A 261 22.84 -23.42 6.27
C ILE A 261 24.16 -23.72 6.99
N ASP A 262 24.50 -25.00 7.19
CA ASP A 262 25.70 -25.41 7.86
C ASP A 262 26.98 -24.94 7.16
N ASN A 263 26.90 -24.82 5.82
CA ASN A 263 27.96 -24.29 4.98
C ASN A 263 27.86 -22.75 4.77
N LYS A 264 27.00 -22.06 5.52
CA LYS A 264 26.86 -20.59 5.54
C LYS A 264 26.45 -20.00 4.19
N ALA A 265 25.63 -20.71 3.42
CA ALA A 265 25.05 -20.15 2.22
C ALA A 265 24.18 -18.94 2.54
N LEU A 266 24.16 -17.96 1.69
CA LEU A 266 23.10 -16.96 1.62
C LEU A 266 22.03 -17.46 0.65
N PHE A 267 20.78 -17.13 0.95
CA PHE A 267 19.65 -17.60 0.17
C PHE A 267 19.02 -16.47 -0.61
N GLU A 268 18.44 -16.82 -1.75
CA GLU A 268 17.51 -15.97 -2.50
C GLU A 268 16.13 -16.60 -2.51
N ASP A 269 15.10 -15.76 -2.57
CA ASP A 269 13.71 -16.20 -2.71
C ASP A 269 13.37 -16.32 -4.20
N VAL A 270 13.02 -17.54 -4.62
CA VAL A 270 12.55 -17.81 -5.98
C VAL A 270 11.14 -18.36 -5.91
N GLY A 271 10.16 -17.46 -6.02
CA GLY A 271 8.80 -17.75 -5.63
C GLY A 271 8.75 -18.05 -4.12
N GLN A 272 8.22 -19.21 -3.77
CA GLN A 272 8.18 -19.67 -2.37
C GLN A 272 9.42 -20.46 -1.93
N TRP A 273 10.38 -20.69 -2.81
CA TRP A 273 11.55 -21.50 -2.55
C TRP A 273 12.71 -20.68 -2.00
N LYS A 274 13.32 -21.14 -0.93
CA LYS A 274 14.65 -20.71 -0.47
C LYS A 274 15.71 -21.47 -1.27
N ARG A 275 16.40 -20.78 -2.16
CA ARG A 275 17.48 -21.33 -2.97
C ARG A 275 18.83 -20.82 -2.49
N ALA A 276 19.81 -21.70 -2.32
CA ALA A 276 21.15 -21.28 -2.00
C ALA A 276 21.70 -20.41 -3.16
N TRP A 277 22.12 -19.21 -2.83
CA TRP A 277 22.57 -18.22 -3.82
C TRP A 277 24.09 -18.24 -4.00
N TYR A 278 24.81 -18.07 -2.88
CA TYR A 278 26.27 -18.17 -2.85
C TYR A 278 26.78 -18.41 -1.43
N TYR A 279 28.08 -18.75 -1.30
CA TYR A 279 28.73 -19.11 -0.04
C TYR A 279 29.84 -18.11 0.28
N PRO A 280 29.57 -17.03 1.02
CA PRO A 280 30.55 -16.01 1.32
C PRO A 280 31.63 -16.54 2.29
N LYS A 281 32.87 -16.18 2.04
CA LYS A 281 33.96 -16.31 3.02
C LYS A 281 34.07 -15.03 3.85
N LYS A 282 34.85 -15.11 4.95
CA LYS A 282 35.08 -13.94 5.82
C LYS A 282 35.60 -12.76 5.00
N ASN A 283 34.93 -11.60 5.14
CA ASN A 283 35.23 -10.34 4.44
C ASN A 283 35.03 -10.35 2.91
N GLU A 284 34.31 -11.30 2.35
CA GLU A 284 33.88 -11.26 0.95
C GLU A 284 32.57 -10.49 0.78
N ASN A 285 32.49 -9.66 -0.24
CA ASN A 285 31.21 -9.15 -0.75
C ASN A 285 30.67 -10.12 -1.84
N PHE A 286 29.44 -9.87 -2.29
CA PHE A 286 28.77 -10.69 -3.31
C PHE A 286 29.65 -10.91 -4.56
N GLN A 287 30.20 -9.84 -5.12
CA GLN A 287 30.98 -9.91 -6.36
C GLN A 287 32.28 -10.72 -6.20
N SER A 288 32.92 -10.60 -5.06
CA SER A 288 34.13 -11.37 -4.75
C SER A 288 33.85 -12.86 -4.58
N ALA A 289 32.76 -13.19 -3.86
CA ALA A 289 32.32 -14.57 -3.69
C ALA A 289 31.92 -15.20 -5.03
N LEU A 290 31.13 -14.49 -5.85
CA LEU A 290 30.71 -14.91 -7.18
C LEU A 290 31.92 -15.22 -8.08
N ASN A 291 32.86 -14.29 -8.17
CA ASN A 291 34.06 -14.47 -8.99
C ASN A 291 34.87 -15.69 -8.53
N ARG A 292 35.03 -15.90 -7.26
CA ARG A 292 35.72 -17.06 -6.68
C ARG A 292 35.01 -18.38 -7.02
N GLU A 293 33.69 -18.44 -6.89
CA GLU A 293 32.92 -19.66 -7.18
C GLU A 293 32.91 -19.99 -8.66
N VAL A 294 32.71 -19.00 -9.52
CA VAL A 294 32.82 -19.16 -10.98
C VAL A 294 34.20 -19.65 -11.37
N LYS A 295 35.27 -19.05 -10.81
CA LYS A 295 36.63 -19.48 -11.07
C LYS A 295 36.87 -20.93 -10.60
N ALA A 296 36.47 -21.27 -9.40
CA ALA A 296 36.60 -22.63 -8.87
C ALA A 296 35.89 -23.68 -9.74
N THR A 297 34.69 -23.37 -10.24
CA THR A 297 33.96 -24.25 -11.15
C THR A 297 34.67 -24.44 -12.49
N ARG A 298 35.35 -23.41 -12.99
CA ARG A 298 36.12 -23.49 -14.27
C ARG A 298 37.47 -24.19 -14.12
N ASP A 299 38.10 -23.98 -12.98
CA ASP A 299 39.45 -24.54 -12.74
C ASP A 299 39.37 -26.00 -12.22
N SER A 300 38.22 -26.42 -11.66
CA SER A 300 38.04 -27.73 -11.03
C SER A 300 36.62 -28.26 -11.22
N LEU A 301 35.83 -28.39 -10.16
CA LEU A 301 34.49 -28.97 -10.14
C LEU A 301 33.51 -28.03 -9.41
N GLY A 302 32.33 -27.83 -10.01
CA GLY A 302 31.20 -27.19 -9.36
C GLY A 302 30.05 -28.16 -9.11
N ILE A 303 29.33 -27.98 -8.01
CA ILE A 303 28.10 -28.71 -7.67
C ILE A 303 27.00 -27.69 -7.45
N LEU A 304 25.84 -27.94 -8.03
CA LEU A 304 24.64 -27.10 -7.89
C LEU A 304 23.47 -27.95 -7.33
N ASP A 305 22.82 -27.45 -6.30
CA ASP A 305 21.53 -28.01 -5.86
C ASP A 305 20.42 -27.53 -6.82
N ALA A 306 19.99 -28.41 -7.71
CA ALA A 306 18.92 -28.17 -8.68
C ALA A 306 17.55 -28.66 -8.18
N SER A 307 17.40 -28.97 -6.89
CA SER A 307 16.16 -29.52 -6.33
C SER A 307 14.99 -28.56 -6.46
N THR A 308 15.22 -27.25 -6.46
CA THR A 308 14.18 -26.24 -6.56
C THR A 308 13.63 -26.04 -7.97
N LEU A 309 14.29 -26.52 -9.02
CA LEU A 309 13.77 -26.47 -10.38
C LEU A 309 12.49 -27.29 -10.50
N GLY A 310 11.53 -26.83 -11.30
CA GLY A 310 10.34 -27.61 -11.61
C GLY A 310 10.68 -28.90 -12.36
N LYS A 311 9.95 -29.97 -12.10
CA LYS A 311 10.05 -31.25 -12.80
C LYS A 311 8.65 -31.66 -13.25
N ILE A 312 8.51 -31.88 -14.54
CA ILE A 312 7.26 -32.34 -15.15
C ILE A 312 7.53 -33.70 -15.81
N ASP A 313 6.83 -34.70 -15.35
CA ASP A 313 6.87 -36.06 -15.92
C ASP A 313 5.82 -36.18 -16.99
N ILE A 314 6.20 -36.58 -18.22
CA ILE A 314 5.30 -36.65 -19.37
C ILE A 314 5.41 -38.04 -19.96
N LYS A 315 4.25 -38.72 -20.10
CA LYS A 315 4.13 -40.08 -20.65
C LYS A 315 3.04 -40.12 -21.71
N GLY A 316 3.27 -40.89 -22.74
CA GLY A 316 2.28 -41.12 -23.81
C GLY A 316 2.93 -41.33 -25.16
N ARG A 317 2.20 -41.93 -26.11
CA ARG A 317 2.72 -42.24 -27.45
C ARG A 317 3.09 -41.01 -28.25
N ASP A 318 2.40 -39.91 -28.02
CA ASP A 318 2.53 -38.69 -28.80
C ASP A 318 3.42 -37.63 -28.11
N VAL A 319 4.10 -37.97 -27.00
CA VAL A 319 4.90 -37.01 -26.20
C VAL A 319 5.98 -36.36 -27.05
N SER A 320 6.67 -37.08 -27.92
CA SER A 320 7.72 -36.45 -28.72
C SER A 320 7.19 -35.42 -29.72
N GLU A 321 6.00 -35.68 -30.30
CA GLU A 321 5.32 -34.71 -31.17
C GLU A 321 4.78 -33.52 -30.35
N PHE A 322 4.19 -33.78 -29.20
CA PHE A 322 3.75 -32.73 -28.28
C PHE A 322 4.88 -31.78 -27.89
N LEU A 323 6.02 -32.33 -27.51
CA LEU A 323 7.20 -31.53 -27.17
C LEU A 323 7.77 -30.74 -28.37
N ASN A 324 7.66 -31.29 -29.62
CA ASN A 324 8.03 -30.56 -30.84
C ASN A 324 7.17 -29.31 -31.07
N ARG A 325 5.91 -29.31 -30.61
CA ARG A 325 4.99 -28.17 -30.74
C ARG A 325 5.18 -27.15 -29.62
N VAL A 326 5.52 -27.64 -28.43
CA VAL A 326 5.68 -26.81 -27.23
C VAL A 326 7.01 -26.03 -27.23
N TYR A 327 8.07 -26.69 -27.74
CA TYR A 327 9.41 -26.13 -27.73
C TYR A 327 9.89 -25.71 -29.10
N THR A 328 10.85 -24.81 -29.16
CA THR A 328 11.52 -24.40 -30.39
C THR A 328 12.44 -25.48 -30.99
N ASN A 329 12.73 -26.55 -30.25
CA ASN A 329 13.64 -27.64 -30.63
C ASN A 329 12.87 -28.87 -31.08
N SER A 330 13.58 -29.75 -31.81
CA SER A 330 13.01 -31.06 -32.20
C SER A 330 13.34 -32.15 -31.19
N TRP A 331 12.32 -32.85 -30.71
CA TRP A 331 12.41 -33.94 -29.73
C TRP A 331 12.29 -35.33 -30.32
N SER A 332 11.70 -35.47 -31.52
CA SER A 332 11.49 -36.75 -32.18
C SER A 332 12.78 -37.55 -32.45
N LYS A 333 13.91 -36.81 -32.62
CA LYS A 333 15.22 -37.42 -32.88
C LYS A 333 16.09 -37.51 -31.63
N LEU A 334 15.56 -37.23 -30.45
CA LEU A 334 16.30 -37.37 -29.20
C LEU A 334 16.38 -38.85 -28.83
N GLU A 335 17.60 -39.38 -28.65
CA GLU A 335 17.80 -40.77 -28.25
C GLU A 335 17.39 -40.99 -26.77
N ILE A 336 16.98 -42.22 -26.46
CA ILE A 336 16.71 -42.62 -25.08
C ILE A 336 17.98 -42.47 -24.23
N GLY A 337 17.83 -41.94 -23.00
CA GLY A 337 18.91 -41.64 -22.10
C GLY A 337 19.65 -40.32 -22.39
N LYS A 338 19.23 -39.59 -23.44
CA LYS A 338 19.80 -38.27 -23.76
C LYS A 338 18.88 -37.14 -23.27
N CYS A 339 19.47 -35.97 -23.09
CA CYS A 339 18.77 -34.75 -22.75
C CYS A 339 19.02 -33.65 -23.78
N ARG A 340 18.10 -32.69 -23.84
CA ARG A 340 18.20 -31.53 -24.71
C ARG A 340 17.65 -30.30 -23.98
N TYR A 341 18.36 -29.22 -24.10
CA TYR A 341 17.89 -27.89 -23.67
C TYR A 341 16.84 -27.41 -24.67
N GLY A 342 15.75 -26.82 -24.17
CA GLY A 342 14.68 -26.25 -24.97
C GLY A 342 14.21 -24.91 -24.45
N VAL A 343 13.68 -24.10 -25.37
CA VAL A 343 13.07 -22.81 -25.05
C VAL A 343 11.62 -22.86 -25.46
N MET A 344 10.73 -22.46 -24.56
CA MET A 344 9.28 -22.38 -24.74
C MET A 344 8.90 -20.91 -25.01
N LEU A 345 8.12 -20.68 -26.06
CA LEU A 345 7.66 -19.36 -26.46
C LEU A 345 6.15 -19.21 -26.25
N GLY A 346 5.71 -17.98 -25.97
CA GLY A 346 4.32 -17.59 -26.03
C GLY A 346 3.84 -17.31 -27.46
N ASP A 347 2.56 -17.07 -27.62
CA ASP A 347 1.93 -16.73 -28.90
C ASP A 347 2.46 -15.41 -29.49
N ASP A 348 3.00 -14.56 -28.64
CA ASP A 348 3.70 -13.30 -28.97
C ASP A 348 5.18 -13.51 -29.37
N GLY A 349 5.68 -14.74 -29.32
CA GLY A 349 7.07 -15.08 -29.59
C GLY A 349 8.04 -14.77 -28.45
N MET A 350 7.55 -14.31 -27.29
CA MET A 350 8.37 -14.07 -26.12
C MET A 350 8.66 -15.36 -25.36
N VAL A 351 9.82 -15.42 -24.71
CA VAL A 351 10.22 -16.59 -23.90
C VAL A 351 9.32 -16.69 -22.68
N ILE A 352 8.64 -17.82 -22.54
CA ILE A 352 7.83 -18.15 -21.35
C ILE A 352 8.70 -18.84 -20.31
N ASP A 353 9.43 -19.89 -20.75
CA ASP A 353 10.28 -20.69 -19.90
C ASP A 353 11.37 -21.39 -20.72
N ASP A 354 12.33 -21.96 -20.04
CA ASP A 354 13.39 -22.76 -20.61
C ASP A 354 13.76 -23.90 -19.67
N GLY A 355 14.39 -24.93 -20.22
CA GLY A 355 14.81 -26.03 -19.38
C GLY A 355 15.41 -27.19 -20.15
N VAL A 356 15.81 -28.21 -19.41
CA VAL A 356 16.37 -29.45 -19.97
C VAL A 356 15.31 -30.53 -19.90
N THR A 357 15.00 -31.14 -21.05
CA THR A 357 14.13 -32.30 -21.12
C THR A 357 14.93 -33.56 -21.46
N THR A 358 14.74 -34.59 -20.68
CA THR A 358 15.42 -35.90 -20.80
C THR A 358 14.45 -36.93 -21.35
N ARG A 359 14.83 -37.70 -22.35
CA ARG A 359 14.08 -38.86 -22.78
C ARG A 359 14.48 -40.07 -21.96
N LEU A 360 13.59 -40.52 -21.07
CA LEU A 360 13.84 -41.65 -20.15
C LEU A 360 13.54 -42.98 -20.81
N ASP A 361 12.52 -43.03 -21.68
CA ASP A 361 12.10 -44.21 -22.42
C ASP A 361 11.41 -43.82 -23.76
N GLU A 362 10.96 -44.76 -24.56
CA GLU A 362 10.32 -44.52 -25.83
C GLU A 362 9.20 -43.47 -25.76
N TYR A 363 8.35 -43.59 -24.75
CA TYR A 363 7.16 -42.75 -24.51
C TYR A 363 7.20 -41.98 -23.18
N HIS A 364 8.40 -41.77 -22.61
CA HIS A 364 8.57 -41.17 -21.30
C HIS A 364 9.67 -40.10 -21.29
N TYR A 365 9.29 -38.90 -20.91
CA TYR A 365 10.17 -37.73 -20.84
C TYR A 365 10.06 -37.04 -19.46
N LEU A 366 11.16 -36.50 -18.99
CA LEU A 366 11.23 -35.66 -17.78
C LEU A 366 11.68 -34.26 -18.20
N MET A 367 10.82 -33.27 -18.02
CA MET A 367 11.12 -31.87 -18.25
C MET A 367 11.60 -31.22 -16.96
N SER A 368 12.59 -30.34 -17.05
CA SER A 368 12.84 -29.32 -16.03
C SER A 368 12.32 -27.96 -16.49
N THR A 369 11.88 -27.14 -15.54
CA THR A 369 11.44 -25.77 -15.75
C THR A 369 12.18 -24.85 -14.79
N THR A 370 12.10 -23.53 -14.98
CA THR A 370 12.54 -22.60 -13.97
C THR A 370 11.71 -22.77 -12.68
N THR A 371 12.32 -22.51 -11.53
CA THR A 371 11.71 -22.74 -10.21
C THR A 371 10.36 -22.03 -10.07
N GLY A 372 10.28 -20.76 -10.46
CA GLY A 372 9.08 -19.95 -10.29
C GLY A 372 7.96 -20.29 -11.28
N ASN A 373 8.26 -20.88 -12.43
CA ASN A 373 7.30 -21.09 -13.52
C ASN A 373 6.72 -22.50 -13.59
N ALA A 374 7.15 -23.43 -12.75
CA ALA A 374 6.74 -24.84 -12.84
C ALA A 374 5.21 -25.03 -12.93
N ALA A 375 4.45 -24.37 -12.07
CA ALA A 375 2.99 -24.44 -12.07
C ALA A 375 2.36 -23.81 -13.32
N SER A 376 2.87 -22.66 -13.76
CA SER A 376 2.38 -21.96 -14.96
C SER A 376 2.63 -22.77 -16.23
N VAL A 377 3.83 -23.36 -16.35
CA VAL A 377 4.17 -24.25 -17.46
C VAL A 377 3.27 -25.47 -17.47
N MET A 378 3.07 -26.12 -16.32
CA MET A 378 2.16 -27.27 -16.21
C MET A 378 0.75 -26.93 -16.63
N SER A 379 0.20 -25.82 -16.12
CA SER A 379 -1.14 -25.36 -16.50
C SER A 379 -1.26 -25.10 -18.01
N LYS A 380 -0.22 -24.50 -18.63
CA LYS A 380 -0.21 -24.23 -20.06
C LYS A 380 -0.11 -25.52 -20.90
N LEU A 381 0.67 -26.50 -20.46
CA LEU A 381 0.74 -27.81 -21.11
C LEU A 381 -0.62 -28.54 -21.09
N GLU A 382 -1.29 -28.50 -19.93
CA GLU A 382 -2.62 -29.09 -19.79
C GLU A 382 -3.68 -28.36 -20.63
N ASP A 383 -3.64 -27.03 -20.67
CA ASP A 383 -4.53 -26.21 -21.47
C ASP A 383 -4.37 -26.56 -22.96
N TRP A 384 -3.17 -26.64 -23.49
CA TRP A 384 -2.91 -27.03 -24.89
C TRP A 384 -3.34 -28.46 -25.18
N LEU A 385 -3.13 -29.41 -24.28
CA LEU A 385 -3.60 -30.78 -24.44
C LEU A 385 -5.13 -30.87 -24.51
N GLN A 386 -5.82 -30.02 -23.74
CA GLN A 386 -7.28 -30.05 -23.68
C GLN A 386 -7.94 -29.24 -24.81
N THR A 387 -7.32 -28.17 -25.26
CA THR A 387 -7.95 -27.23 -26.21
C THR A 387 -7.42 -27.36 -27.62
N GLU A 388 -6.09 -27.41 -27.79
CA GLU A 388 -5.46 -27.40 -29.11
C GLU A 388 -5.21 -28.82 -29.67
N TRP A 389 -4.91 -29.77 -28.78
CA TRP A 389 -4.55 -31.15 -29.19
C TRP A 389 -5.26 -32.22 -28.36
N PRO A 390 -6.59 -32.20 -28.29
CA PRO A 390 -7.34 -33.15 -27.47
C PRO A 390 -7.21 -34.61 -27.92
N GLU A 391 -6.81 -34.85 -29.17
CA GLU A 391 -6.56 -36.18 -29.70
C GLU A 391 -5.17 -36.75 -29.36
N SER A 392 -4.30 -35.90 -28.76
CA SER A 392 -2.96 -36.34 -28.37
C SER A 392 -3.01 -37.30 -27.18
N VAL A 393 -2.35 -38.41 -27.28
CA VAL A 393 -2.22 -39.40 -26.23
C VAL A 393 -0.98 -39.08 -25.39
N SER A 394 -1.11 -38.07 -24.53
CA SER A 394 -0.08 -37.66 -23.61
C SER A 394 -0.67 -37.45 -22.21
N TYR A 395 0.08 -37.84 -21.21
CA TYR A 395 -0.25 -37.65 -19.81
C TYR A 395 0.86 -36.82 -19.13
N THR A 396 0.49 -35.72 -18.50
CA THR A 396 1.43 -34.86 -17.77
C THR A 396 1.22 -34.97 -16.28
N HIS A 397 2.31 -34.93 -15.51
CA HIS A 397 2.30 -34.93 -14.07
C HIS A 397 3.40 -34.05 -13.54
N LEU A 398 3.03 -33.07 -12.71
CA LEU A 398 3.98 -32.21 -12.02
C LEU A 398 4.48 -32.92 -10.75
N THR A 399 5.75 -33.27 -10.73
CA THR A 399 6.41 -33.67 -9.51
C THR A 399 7.10 -32.44 -8.90
N LEU A 400 6.48 -31.86 -7.90
CA LEU A 400 7.21 -30.94 -7.02
C LEU A 400 8.19 -31.77 -6.18
N PRO A 401 9.38 -31.26 -5.85
CA PRO A 401 10.23 -31.90 -4.86
C PRO A 401 9.43 -31.96 -3.57
N THR A 402 8.92 -33.14 -3.24
CA THR A 402 8.27 -33.39 -1.95
C THR A 402 9.35 -33.50 -0.90
N ASN A 403 9.40 -32.57 0.03
CA ASN A 403 9.90 -32.91 1.34
C ASN A 403 8.97 -34.00 1.86
N GLY A 404 9.50 -35.18 2.13
CA GLY A 404 8.71 -36.37 2.47
C GLY A 404 8.07 -36.32 3.84
N GLU A 405 7.33 -35.25 4.13
CA GLU A 405 6.45 -35.11 5.29
C GLU A 405 5.13 -34.49 4.82
N VAL A 406 4.13 -35.33 4.73
CA VAL A 406 2.72 -34.94 4.77
C VAL A 406 2.29 -34.94 6.23
#